data_7d2e72227c4855db798e7a4476fd504f
#
_entry.id   7d2e72227c4855db798e7a4476fd504f
#
_cell.length_a   1.000
_cell.length_b   1.000
_cell.length_c   1.000
_cell.angle_alpha   90.00
_cell.angle_beta   90.00
_cell.angle_gamma   90.00
#
_symmetry.space_group_name_H-M   'P 1'
#
loop_
_entity.id
_entity.type
_entity.pdbx_description
1 polymer ?
#
loop_
_entity_poly.entity_id
_entity_poly.type
_entity_poly.pdbx_seq_one_letter_code
_entity_poly.pdbx_strand_id
1 'polypeptide(L)'
;DLTGTPPVPPKWSFGFWSSRCSYRSRAEVEEIAAEYRRRGIPCDVIHLDPYWMGPPGRWCTLTWDEEAFPNPAEMIARLRQQGFRLSLWENPYIPYGTPLYEEGAAAGYFVCDEGGEPYLIPGWAEGMPPLAVVDFTNPEAAAWWQEKHRPLLAQGVAVFKTDFGESAPAGGRYHDGTPGEQVHNLYPLFYNRTVFQVVDEASQGRGMVWARAATAGSQRYPVHWGGDSRATFDHMAASLRGGLNLILSGFAYWSHDIGGFIHESDPALYVRWAQLGLFSSHARAHGTTPREPWAFDEEVEAIFRRYVRLRYRLLPYIYSCAARTAETGRPLMRPLLLDYPDDPTTHTLDLEYLFGDAFLVAPVFAPEADVPVYLPRGNWIDYWTKAVHAGPGWITRHAPLDLLPLFVREGAIIPMGPEMDYVDQKPLDPLTLDLYPAGEGHFLLLDEEAPPVEIAYQMNHDALELTVEGYTGQVEVLIHGLPEPWEVRVNGAPLAAWDYRDGQATLTFPTEKRGELTVRF
;
A
#
# COMPACT_ATOMS: atom_id res chain seq x y z
N ASP A 1 22.12 5.46 2.72
CA ASP A 1 22.80 6.71 3.15
C ASP A 1 22.74 7.82 2.11
N LEU A 2 23.05 7.53 0.83
CA LEU A 2 23.12 8.57 -0.21
C LEU A 2 21.76 9.12 -0.63
N THR A 3 20.75 8.26 -0.74
CA THR A 3 19.42 8.60 -1.25
C THR A 3 18.40 8.84 -0.14
N GLY A 4 18.71 8.47 1.09
CA GLY A 4 17.83 8.49 2.25
C GLY A 4 16.93 7.26 2.35
N THR A 5 16.28 7.10 3.49
CA THR A 5 15.27 6.07 3.76
C THR A 5 13.88 6.68 3.77
N PRO A 6 12.84 5.93 3.39
CA PRO A 6 11.47 6.42 3.47
C PRO A 6 11.00 6.52 4.93
N PRO A 7 10.26 7.56 5.31
CA PRO A 7 9.49 7.54 6.55
C PRO A 7 8.40 6.47 6.47
N VAL A 8 7.89 6.03 7.61
CA VAL A 8 6.73 5.14 7.64
C VAL A 8 5.50 5.94 7.20
N PRO A 9 4.78 5.53 6.15
CA PRO A 9 3.51 6.14 5.80
C PRO A 9 2.46 5.98 6.92
N PRO A 10 1.47 6.87 7.03
CA PRO A 10 0.41 6.76 8.03
C PRO A 10 -0.26 5.38 7.99
N LYS A 11 -0.56 4.80 9.15
CA LYS A 11 -1.12 3.44 9.28
C LYS A 11 -2.35 3.20 8.41
N TRP A 12 -3.25 4.18 8.31
CA TRP A 12 -4.44 4.09 7.45
C TRP A 12 -4.13 3.89 5.97
N SER A 13 -2.94 4.33 5.51
CA SER A 13 -2.56 4.20 4.10
C SER A 13 -2.35 2.75 3.65
N PHE A 14 -2.04 1.86 4.59
CA PHE A 14 -1.90 0.42 4.36
C PHE A 14 -3.25 -0.30 4.21
N GLY A 15 -4.37 0.36 4.50
CA GLY A 15 -5.71 -0.09 4.14
C GLY A 15 -5.92 -0.13 2.63
N PHE A 16 -7.13 -0.47 2.20
CA PHE A 16 -7.47 -0.52 0.78
C PHE A 16 -7.96 0.85 0.29
N TRP A 17 -7.57 1.19 -0.94
CA TRP A 17 -7.95 2.42 -1.64
C TRP A 17 -8.86 2.11 -2.82
N SER A 18 -9.99 2.81 -2.90
CA SER A 18 -10.91 2.76 -4.03
C SER A 18 -10.74 3.98 -4.91
N SER A 19 -10.67 3.77 -6.20
CA SER A 19 -10.51 4.83 -7.18
C SER A 19 -11.06 4.42 -8.55
N ARG A 20 -11.46 5.43 -9.28
CA ARG A 20 -11.85 5.34 -10.70
C ARG A 20 -11.39 6.60 -11.44
N CYS A 21 -11.08 6.48 -12.69
CA CYS A 21 -10.82 7.64 -13.55
C CYS A 21 -12.06 7.89 -14.44
N SER A 22 -13.08 8.65 -13.93
CA SER A 22 -13.13 9.31 -12.62
C SER A 22 -14.49 9.13 -11.97
N TYR A 23 -14.59 9.36 -10.67
CA TYR A 23 -15.86 9.73 -10.05
C TYR A 23 -16.21 11.16 -10.45
N ARG A 24 -17.47 11.40 -10.83
CA ARG A 24 -17.90 12.62 -11.51
C ARG A 24 -18.73 13.57 -10.67
N SER A 25 -19.16 13.13 -9.48
CA SER A 25 -20.00 13.97 -8.61
C SER A 25 -19.89 13.57 -7.14
N ARG A 26 -20.24 14.49 -6.25
CA ARG A 26 -20.39 14.23 -4.83
C ARG A 26 -21.35 13.04 -4.56
N ALA A 27 -22.48 13.01 -5.26
CA ALA A 27 -23.49 11.95 -5.08
C ALA A 27 -22.90 10.56 -5.40
N GLU A 28 -22.15 10.41 -6.47
CA GLU A 28 -21.48 9.17 -6.85
C GLU A 28 -20.46 8.75 -5.78
N VAL A 29 -19.66 9.68 -5.27
CA VAL A 29 -18.67 9.39 -4.21
C VAL A 29 -19.35 8.92 -2.92
N GLU A 30 -20.42 9.60 -2.49
CA GLU A 30 -21.18 9.22 -1.29
C GLU A 30 -21.87 7.85 -1.48
N GLU A 31 -22.37 7.52 -2.67
CA GLU A 31 -22.93 6.21 -3.01
C GLU A 31 -21.88 5.10 -2.94
N ILE A 32 -20.72 5.29 -3.57
CA ILE A 32 -19.61 4.31 -3.53
C ILE A 32 -19.16 4.05 -2.09
N ALA A 33 -19.04 5.10 -1.27
CA ALA A 33 -18.70 4.95 0.14
C ALA A 33 -19.73 4.10 0.90
N ALA A 34 -21.02 4.38 0.68
CA ALA A 34 -22.13 3.64 1.29
C ALA A 34 -22.13 2.17 0.86
N GLU A 35 -21.84 1.88 -0.42
CA GLU A 35 -21.78 0.51 -0.95
C GLU A 35 -20.65 -0.31 -0.31
N TYR A 36 -19.43 0.25 -0.11
CA TYR A 36 -18.36 -0.43 0.61
C TYR A 36 -18.83 -0.87 2.01
N ARG A 37 -19.44 0.02 2.77
CA ARG A 37 -19.93 -0.27 4.12
C ARG A 37 -21.08 -1.26 4.12
N ARG A 38 -22.06 -1.09 3.21
CA ARG A 38 -23.22 -2.00 3.09
C ARG A 38 -22.82 -3.44 2.73
N ARG A 39 -21.77 -3.60 1.92
CA ARG A 39 -21.26 -4.91 1.48
C ARG A 39 -20.25 -5.51 2.45
N GLY A 40 -19.87 -4.79 3.51
CA GLY A 40 -18.83 -5.22 4.45
C GLY A 40 -17.49 -5.49 3.77
N ILE A 41 -17.13 -4.62 2.82
CA ILE A 41 -15.84 -4.64 2.14
C ILE A 41 -14.97 -3.53 2.76
N PRO A 42 -13.90 -3.88 3.46
CA PRO A 42 -13.00 -2.90 4.05
C PRO A 42 -12.40 -1.94 3.02
N CYS A 43 -12.40 -0.64 3.37
CA CYS A 43 -11.80 0.40 2.54
C CYS A 43 -11.53 1.65 3.37
N ASP A 44 -10.36 2.28 3.21
CA ASP A 44 -9.94 3.46 3.97
C ASP A 44 -9.95 4.74 3.15
N VAL A 45 -9.69 4.65 1.85
CA VAL A 45 -9.50 5.85 1.02
C VAL A 45 -10.36 5.79 -0.23
N ILE A 46 -11.03 6.90 -0.51
CA ILE A 46 -11.60 7.18 -1.83
C ILE A 46 -10.71 8.22 -2.50
N HIS A 47 -10.26 7.92 -3.72
CA HIS A 47 -9.43 8.82 -4.50
C HIS A 47 -10.23 9.40 -5.67
N LEU A 48 -10.16 10.71 -5.83
CA LEU A 48 -10.75 11.44 -6.95
C LEU A 48 -9.67 11.81 -7.96
N ASP A 49 -9.80 11.27 -9.16
CA ASP A 49 -8.99 11.60 -10.33
C ASP A 49 -9.48 12.93 -10.96
N PRO A 50 -8.84 13.52 -11.98
CA PRO A 50 -8.84 14.95 -12.31
C PRO A 50 -10.20 15.64 -12.40
N TYR A 51 -11.28 14.90 -12.62
CA TYR A 51 -12.63 15.48 -12.77
C TYR A 51 -13.21 16.13 -11.50
N TRP A 52 -12.53 16.02 -10.35
CA TRP A 52 -12.91 16.83 -9.19
C TRP A 52 -12.75 18.35 -9.45
N MET A 53 -11.93 18.71 -10.45
CA MET A 53 -11.73 20.08 -10.93
C MET A 53 -12.63 20.43 -12.14
N GLY A 54 -13.42 19.49 -12.64
CA GLY A 54 -14.25 19.63 -13.83
C GLY A 54 -13.62 19.06 -15.12
N PRO A 55 -13.95 19.61 -16.30
CA PRO A 55 -13.47 19.09 -17.59
C PRO A 55 -11.98 19.38 -17.83
N PRO A 56 -11.35 18.73 -18.85
CA PRO A 56 -9.90 18.82 -19.12
C PRO A 56 -9.28 20.22 -19.14
N GLY A 57 -9.99 21.23 -19.60
CA GLY A 57 -9.49 22.62 -19.59
C GLY A 57 -9.33 23.23 -18.19
N ARG A 58 -9.85 22.58 -17.15
CA ARG A 58 -9.73 22.98 -15.74
C ARG A 58 -8.83 22.08 -14.91
N TRP A 59 -8.34 20.96 -15.46
CA TRP A 59 -7.45 20.07 -14.72
C TRP A 59 -6.18 20.80 -14.30
N CYS A 60 -5.67 20.48 -13.14
CA CYS A 60 -4.48 21.11 -12.54
C CYS A 60 -4.66 22.58 -12.11
N THR A 61 -5.90 23.04 -11.92
CA THR A 61 -6.19 24.36 -11.34
C THR A 61 -6.32 24.32 -9.81
N LEU A 62 -6.32 23.13 -9.20
CA LEU A 62 -6.48 22.89 -7.75
C LEU A 62 -7.74 23.55 -7.16
N THR A 63 -8.81 23.62 -7.95
CA THR A 63 -10.10 24.20 -7.57
C THR A 63 -11.23 23.22 -7.81
N TRP A 64 -12.14 23.08 -6.85
CA TRP A 64 -13.31 22.22 -6.98
C TRP A 64 -14.21 22.66 -8.14
N ASP A 65 -14.79 21.68 -8.79
CA ASP A 65 -16.00 21.87 -9.59
C ASP A 65 -17.20 21.93 -8.63
N GLU A 66 -17.62 23.12 -8.23
CA GLU A 66 -18.66 23.32 -7.22
C GLU A 66 -20.06 22.86 -7.69
N GLU A 67 -20.29 22.72 -9.01
CA GLU A 67 -21.52 22.16 -9.55
C GLU A 67 -21.56 20.65 -9.33
N ALA A 68 -20.49 19.95 -9.64
CA ALA A 68 -20.37 18.51 -9.48
C ALA A 68 -20.12 18.08 -8.02
N PHE A 69 -19.36 18.89 -7.28
CA PHE A 69 -18.97 18.63 -5.87
C PHE A 69 -19.36 19.81 -4.96
N PRO A 70 -20.67 20.08 -4.77
CA PRO A 70 -21.12 21.14 -3.89
C PRO A 70 -20.73 20.88 -2.42
N ASN A 71 -20.28 21.93 -1.72
CA ASN A 71 -19.86 21.85 -0.31
C ASN A 71 -18.85 20.71 -0.04
N PRO A 72 -17.66 20.70 -0.66
CA PRO A 72 -16.72 19.60 -0.57
C PRO A 72 -16.26 19.32 0.87
N ALA A 73 -16.11 20.32 1.71
CA ALA A 73 -15.76 20.15 3.12
C ALA A 73 -16.80 19.32 3.89
N GLU A 74 -18.10 19.51 3.61
CA GLU A 74 -19.16 18.68 4.21
C GLU A 74 -19.10 17.24 3.70
N MET A 75 -18.90 17.03 2.40
CA MET A 75 -18.70 15.69 1.83
C MET A 75 -17.53 14.97 2.51
N ILE A 76 -16.39 15.64 2.63
CA ILE A 76 -15.20 15.07 3.28
C ILE A 76 -15.47 14.71 4.74
N ALA A 77 -16.18 15.59 5.48
CA ALA A 77 -16.55 15.32 6.86
C ALA A 77 -17.48 14.11 6.99
N ARG A 78 -18.45 13.93 6.09
CA ARG A 78 -19.34 12.75 6.04
C ARG A 78 -18.57 11.46 5.71
N LEU A 79 -17.66 11.50 4.75
CA LEU A 79 -16.78 10.38 4.43
C LEU A 79 -15.94 9.98 5.65
N ARG A 80 -15.38 10.97 6.34
CA ARG A 80 -14.56 10.74 7.55
C ARG A 80 -15.36 10.10 8.69
N GLN A 81 -16.62 10.49 8.87
CA GLN A 81 -17.52 9.84 9.85
C GLN A 81 -17.78 8.36 9.54
N GLN A 82 -17.69 7.98 8.28
CA GLN A 82 -17.78 6.60 7.81
C GLN A 82 -16.42 5.86 7.78
N GLY A 83 -15.34 6.49 8.25
CA GLY A 83 -13.99 5.93 8.29
C GLY A 83 -13.22 6.06 6.97
N PHE A 84 -13.68 6.89 6.02
CA PHE A 84 -12.95 7.15 4.79
C PHE A 84 -12.11 8.41 4.88
N ARG A 85 -10.97 8.40 4.20
CA ARG A 85 -10.15 9.56 3.87
C ARG A 85 -10.27 9.86 2.39
N LEU A 86 -10.11 11.15 2.04
CA LEU A 86 -10.16 11.59 0.64
C LEU A 86 -8.75 11.86 0.13
N SER A 87 -8.46 11.33 -1.05
CA SER A 87 -7.27 11.62 -1.84
C SER A 87 -7.67 12.38 -3.10
N LEU A 88 -6.89 13.38 -3.50
CA LEU A 88 -7.11 14.15 -4.73
C LEU A 88 -5.94 13.97 -5.70
N TRP A 89 -6.27 13.85 -6.97
CA TRP A 89 -5.31 13.87 -8.07
C TRP A 89 -4.85 15.28 -8.37
N GLU A 90 -3.57 15.41 -8.71
CA GLU A 90 -2.99 16.63 -9.27
C GLU A 90 -1.83 16.31 -10.21
N ASN A 91 -1.40 17.30 -10.98
CA ASN A 91 -0.10 17.33 -11.64
C ASN A 91 0.44 18.78 -11.72
N PRO A 92 1.73 18.98 -11.99
CA PRO A 92 2.36 20.31 -11.89
C PRO A 92 2.33 21.10 -13.21
N TYR A 93 1.36 20.81 -14.09
CA TYR A 93 1.25 21.42 -15.41
C TYR A 93 -0.03 22.26 -15.51
N ILE A 94 0.11 23.58 -15.57
CA ILE A 94 -1.01 24.52 -15.42
C ILE A 94 -1.57 24.90 -16.78
N PRO A 95 -2.89 24.76 -17.02
CA PRO A 95 -3.52 25.09 -18.29
C PRO A 95 -3.43 26.59 -18.62
N TYR A 96 -2.95 26.88 -19.83
CA TYR A 96 -2.87 28.25 -20.34
C TYR A 96 -4.24 28.98 -20.29
N GLY A 97 -4.22 30.25 -19.88
CA GLY A 97 -5.41 31.08 -19.81
C GLY A 97 -6.34 30.83 -18.61
N THR A 98 -5.92 29.98 -17.64
CA THR A 98 -6.64 29.84 -16.37
C THR A 98 -6.19 30.91 -15.36
N PRO A 99 -7.01 31.26 -14.35
CA PRO A 99 -6.59 32.19 -13.30
C PRO A 99 -5.28 31.79 -12.60
N LEU A 100 -5.06 30.49 -12.41
CA LEU A 100 -3.82 29.96 -11.81
C LEU A 100 -2.62 30.16 -12.73
N TYR A 101 -2.81 30.02 -14.05
CA TYR A 101 -1.79 30.36 -15.05
C TYR A 101 -1.42 31.84 -15.01
N GLU A 102 -2.40 32.75 -15.04
CA GLU A 102 -2.15 34.17 -15.03
C GLU A 102 -1.40 34.63 -13.75
N GLU A 103 -1.77 34.06 -12.61
CA GLU A 103 -1.08 34.31 -11.34
C GLU A 103 0.38 33.84 -11.38
N GLY A 104 0.64 32.58 -11.80
CA GLY A 104 1.97 32.01 -11.88
C GLY A 104 2.87 32.68 -12.91
N ALA A 105 2.32 33.06 -14.08
CA ALA A 105 3.05 33.76 -15.14
C ALA A 105 3.45 35.18 -14.70
N ALA A 106 2.54 35.92 -14.06
CA ALA A 106 2.83 37.27 -13.56
C ALA A 106 3.92 37.27 -12.47
N ALA A 107 4.02 36.17 -11.68
CA ALA A 107 5.02 36.01 -10.62
C ALA A 107 6.32 35.37 -11.10
N GLY A 108 6.40 34.84 -12.34
CA GLY A 108 7.58 34.16 -12.86
C GLY A 108 7.81 32.77 -12.24
N TYR A 109 6.74 32.02 -11.98
CA TYR A 109 6.78 30.73 -11.30
C TYR A 109 6.87 29.53 -12.26
N PHE A 110 6.92 29.76 -13.57
CA PHE A 110 7.01 28.72 -14.57
C PHE A 110 8.41 28.59 -15.16
N VAL A 111 8.74 27.39 -15.61
CA VAL A 111 9.91 27.18 -16.47
C VAL A 111 9.77 28.05 -17.71
N CYS A 112 10.83 28.74 -18.12
CA CYS A 112 10.80 29.67 -19.25
C CYS A 112 11.42 29.05 -20.50
N ASP A 113 11.03 29.55 -21.67
CA ASP A 113 11.70 29.33 -22.94
C ASP A 113 12.94 30.26 -23.12
N GLU A 114 13.59 30.20 -24.27
CA GLU A 114 14.74 31.06 -24.58
C GLU A 114 14.40 32.57 -24.58
N GLY A 115 13.14 32.94 -24.87
CA GLY A 115 12.63 34.30 -24.88
C GLY A 115 12.30 34.84 -23.47
N GLY A 116 12.25 33.98 -22.47
CA GLY A 116 11.87 34.33 -21.10
C GLY A 116 10.37 34.22 -20.84
N GLU A 117 9.59 33.72 -21.80
CA GLU A 117 8.15 33.47 -21.65
C GLU A 117 7.93 32.05 -21.04
N PRO A 118 6.76 31.77 -20.39
CA PRO A 118 6.45 30.45 -19.89
C PRO A 118 6.58 29.38 -20.96
N TYR A 119 7.39 28.34 -20.69
CA TYR A 119 7.54 27.19 -21.59
C TYR A 119 6.25 26.39 -21.61
N LEU A 120 5.60 26.30 -22.78
CA LEU A 120 4.34 25.60 -22.94
C LEU A 120 4.56 24.21 -23.54
N ILE A 121 4.10 23.17 -22.83
CA ILE A 121 4.01 21.80 -23.34
C ILE A 121 2.59 21.53 -23.91
N PRO A 122 2.44 20.60 -24.85
CA PRO A 122 1.12 20.24 -25.40
C PRO A 122 0.19 19.69 -24.31
N GLY A 123 -1.11 20.01 -24.39
CA GLY A 123 -2.13 19.30 -23.62
C GLY A 123 -2.17 17.80 -24.01
N TRP A 124 -2.43 16.96 -23.05
CA TRP A 124 -2.42 15.49 -23.20
C TRP A 124 -3.84 14.87 -23.25
N ALA A 125 -4.88 15.65 -23.10
CA ALA A 125 -6.27 15.23 -23.22
C ALA A 125 -7.01 16.09 -24.24
N GLU A 126 -8.05 15.54 -24.86
CA GLU A 126 -8.90 16.28 -25.79
C GLU A 126 -9.55 17.48 -25.10
N GLY A 127 -9.49 18.65 -25.74
CA GLY A 127 -9.98 19.91 -25.17
C GLY A 127 -9.08 20.57 -24.13
N MET A 128 -7.90 20.02 -23.87
CA MET A 128 -6.92 20.60 -22.95
C MET A 128 -6.05 21.63 -23.70
N PRO A 129 -5.92 22.89 -23.20
CA PRO A 129 -5.01 23.86 -23.78
C PRO A 129 -3.54 23.48 -23.52
N PRO A 130 -2.57 24.18 -24.13
CA PRO A 130 -1.16 24.05 -23.74
C PRO A 130 -0.96 24.31 -22.24
N LEU A 131 0.08 23.74 -21.67
CA LEU A 131 0.32 23.72 -20.22
C LEU A 131 1.66 24.36 -19.89
N ALA A 132 1.71 25.23 -18.90
CA ALA A 132 2.94 25.74 -18.33
C ALA A 132 3.41 24.81 -17.20
N VAL A 133 4.72 24.63 -17.10
CA VAL A 133 5.34 23.74 -16.10
C VAL A 133 5.82 24.57 -14.91
N VAL A 134 5.38 24.21 -13.70
CA VAL A 134 5.82 24.90 -12.47
C VAL A 134 7.32 24.68 -12.27
N ASP A 135 8.07 25.73 -11.99
CA ASP A 135 9.51 25.65 -11.75
C ASP A 135 9.83 25.44 -10.25
N PHE A 136 9.95 24.19 -9.84
CA PHE A 136 10.30 23.84 -8.45
C PHE A 136 11.78 24.06 -8.09
N THR A 137 12.62 24.55 -9.01
CA THR A 137 13.94 25.09 -8.66
C THR A 137 13.83 26.50 -8.09
N ASN A 138 12.69 27.17 -8.31
CA ASN A 138 12.33 28.43 -7.68
C ASN A 138 11.64 28.18 -6.32
N PRO A 139 12.25 28.56 -5.19
CA PRO A 139 11.67 28.34 -3.87
C PRO A 139 10.36 29.11 -3.67
N GLU A 140 10.16 30.26 -4.34
CA GLU A 140 8.91 31.01 -4.27
C GLU A 140 7.78 30.28 -5.02
N ALA A 141 8.08 29.67 -6.16
CA ALA A 141 7.11 28.84 -6.90
C ALA A 141 6.74 27.58 -6.10
N ALA A 142 7.71 26.95 -5.43
CA ALA A 142 7.45 25.82 -4.54
C ALA A 142 6.53 26.22 -3.37
N ALA A 143 6.80 27.36 -2.72
CA ALA A 143 5.95 27.88 -1.64
C ALA A 143 4.55 28.25 -2.16
N TRP A 144 4.45 28.89 -3.32
CA TRP A 144 3.18 29.20 -3.97
C TRP A 144 2.36 27.93 -4.24
N TRP A 145 3.01 26.86 -4.73
CA TRP A 145 2.34 25.57 -4.97
C TRP A 145 1.80 24.97 -3.67
N GLN A 146 2.58 25.03 -2.59
CA GLN A 146 2.13 24.58 -1.26
C GLN A 146 0.93 25.40 -0.76
N GLU A 147 0.91 26.72 -0.98
CA GLU A 147 -0.24 27.56 -0.59
C GLU A 147 -1.55 27.19 -1.31
N LYS A 148 -1.48 26.63 -2.53
CA LYS A 148 -2.67 26.11 -3.24
C LYS A 148 -3.22 24.83 -2.62
N HIS A 149 -2.40 24.04 -1.91
CA HIS A 149 -2.81 22.82 -1.23
C HIS A 149 -3.42 23.09 0.15
N ARG A 150 -2.98 24.12 0.85
CA ARG A 150 -3.42 24.40 2.24
C ARG A 150 -4.94 24.50 2.39
N PRO A 151 -5.70 25.18 1.52
CA PRO A 151 -7.16 25.21 1.61
C PRO A 151 -7.81 23.84 1.47
N LEU A 152 -7.28 22.97 0.60
CA LEU A 152 -7.77 21.60 0.40
C LEU A 152 -7.50 20.74 1.63
N LEU A 153 -6.29 20.83 2.20
CA LEU A 153 -5.93 20.16 3.46
C LEU A 153 -6.80 20.65 4.63
N ALA A 154 -7.06 21.96 4.71
CA ALA A 154 -7.94 22.53 5.73
C ALA A 154 -9.40 22.04 5.61
N GLN A 155 -9.86 21.68 4.42
CA GLN A 155 -11.15 21.04 4.18
C GLN A 155 -11.17 19.56 4.61
N GLY A 156 -10.00 18.95 4.87
CA GLY A 156 -9.87 17.57 5.33
C GLY A 156 -9.38 16.57 4.27
N VAL A 157 -8.91 17.03 3.11
CA VAL A 157 -8.16 16.18 2.16
C VAL A 157 -6.96 15.60 2.89
N ALA A 158 -6.74 14.29 2.77
CA ALA A 158 -5.72 13.60 3.55
C ALA A 158 -4.39 13.47 2.79
N VAL A 159 -4.43 13.39 1.46
CA VAL A 159 -3.26 13.09 0.63
C VAL A 159 -3.52 13.50 -0.83
N PHE A 160 -2.43 13.76 -1.57
CA PHE A 160 -2.48 14.00 -3.01
C PHE A 160 -1.81 12.88 -3.80
N LYS A 161 -2.44 12.49 -4.93
CA LYS A 161 -1.78 11.70 -5.97
C LYS A 161 -1.02 12.67 -6.87
N THR A 162 0.30 12.72 -6.70
CA THR A 162 1.21 13.54 -7.50
C THR A 162 1.53 12.83 -8.81
N ASP A 163 0.66 13.00 -9.79
CA ASP A 163 0.76 12.38 -11.09
C ASP A 163 1.71 13.14 -12.03
N PHE A 164 2.17 12.49 -13.09
CA PHE A 164 3.16 13.03 -14.04
C PHE A 164 4.49 13.43 -13.38
N GLY A 165 5.10 14.52 -13.84
CA GLY A 165 6.42 15.00 -13.41
C GLY A 165 7.53 14.69 -14.40
N GLU A 166 7.32 13.79 -15.35
CA GLU A 166 8.27 13.36 -16.36
C GLU A 166 8.32 14.26 -17.62
N SER A 167 7.39 15.21 -17.77
CA SER A 167 7.36 16.14 -18.92
C SER A 167 8.06 17.47 -18.66
N ALA A 168 8.87 17.58 -17.62
CA ALA A 168 9.69 18.76 -17.38
C ALA A 168 10.59 19.04 -18.59
N PRO A 169 10.56 20.26 -19.19
CA PRO A 169 11.23 20.51 -20.46
C PRO A 169 12.75 20.55 -20.31
N ALA A 170 13.46 19.64 -21.00
CA ALA A 170 14.92 19.62 -21.04
C ALA A 170 15.52 20.86 -21.72
N GLY A 171 14.79 21.49 -22.65
CA GLY A 171 15.17 22.76 -23.29
C GLY A 171 14.74 24.00 -22.53
N GLY A 172 14.12 23.85 -21.34
CA GLY A 172 13.65 24.97 -20.55
C GLY A 172 14.76 25.69 -19.77
N ARG A 173 14.51 26.95 -19.45
CA ARG A 173 15.35 27.75 -18.55
C ARG A 173 14.74 27.74 -17.16
N TYR A 174 15.48 27.23 -16.20
CA TYR A 174 15.07 27.10 -14.81
C TYR A 174 15.62 28.27 -13.97
N HIS A 175 14.92 28.59 -12.92
CA HIS A 175 15.18 29.77 -12.06
C HIS A 175 16.60 29.76 -11.46
N ASP A 176 17.06 28.60 -11.00
CA ASP A 176 18.38 28.45 -10.36
C ASP A 176 19.55 28.38 -11.36
N GLY A 177 19.26 28.46 -12.66
CA GLY A 177 20.25 28.38 -13.74
C GLY A 177 20.76 26.98 -14.04
N THR A 178 20.22 25.93 -13.38
CA THR A 178 20.57 24.54 -13.70
C THR A 178 20.13 24.19 -15.12
N PRO A 179 20.98 23.55 -15.94
CA PRO A 179 20.59 23.12 -17.28
C PRO A 179 19.36 22.21 -17.26
N GLY A 180 18.38 22.48 -18.15
CA GLY A 180 17.13 21.73 -18.17
C GLY A 180 17.31 20.23 -18.38
N GLU A 181 18.33 19.78 -19.11
CA GLU A 181 18.68 18.35 -19.24
C GLU A 181 19.00 17.69 -17.88
N GLN A 182 19.57 18.43 -16.93
CA GLN A 182 19.82 17.93 -15.57
C GLN A 182 18.56 18.00 -14.71
N VAL A 183 17.78 19.08 -14.82
CA VAL A 183 16.54 19.22 -14.06
C VAL A 183 15.49 18.20 -14.49
N HIS A 184 15.43 17.84 -15.75
CA HIS A 184 14.44 16.90 -16.29
C HIS A 184 14.29 15.64 -15.44
N ASN A 185 15.40 14.99 -15.09
CA ASN A 185 15.39 13.78 -14.26
C ASN A 185 15.23 14.09 -12.75
N LEU A 186 15.56 15.29 -12.29
CA LEU A 186 15.42 15.69 -10.89
C LEU A 186 14.04 16.29 -10.56
N TYR A 187 13.31 16.71 -11.58
CA TYR A 187 12.04 17.38 -11.43
C TYR A 187 11.02 16.63 -10.56
N PRO A 188 10.83 15.31 -10.73
CA PRO A 188 9.93 14.54 -9.87
C PRO A 188 10.31 14.61 -8.38
N LEU A 189 11.62 14.65 -8.08
CA LEU A 189 12.10 14.78 -6.69
C LEU A 189 11.67 16.12 -6.08
N PHE A 190 11.81 17.21 -6.82
CA PHE A 190 11.43 18.55 -6.35
C PHE A 190 9.92 18.68 -6.19
N TYR A 191 9.16 18.20 -7.17
CA TYR A 191 7.71 18.19 -7.16
C TYR A 191 7.17 17.38 -5.97
N ASN A 192 7.54 16.10 -5.86
CA ASN A 192 7.07 15.23 -4.79
C ASN A 192 7.47 15.75 -3.41
N ARG A 193 8.70 16.28 -3.27
CA ARG A 193 9.15 16.93 -2.02
C ARG A 193 8.25 18.10 -1.64
N THR A 194 7.92 18.97 -2.60
CA THR A 194 7.12 20.17 -2.36
C THR A 194 5.72 19.82 -1.85
N VAL A 195 5.06 18.84 -2.47
CA VAL A 195 3.73 18.39 -2.04
C VAL A 195 3.81 17.58 -0.75
N PHE A 196 4.79 16.69 -0.61
CA PHE A 196 5.01 15.93 0.62
C PHE A 196 5.15 16.86 1.84
N GLN A 197 5.95 17.93 1.72
CA GLN A 197 6.20 18.86 2.83
C GLN A 197 4.92 19.52 3.34
N VAL A 198 4.04 20.01 2.47
CA VAL A 198 2.80 20.66 2.91
C VAL A 198 1.81 19.63 3.50
N VAL A 199 1.79 18.40 3.03
CA VAL A 199 1.00 17.32 3.64
C VAL A 199 1.57 16.92 4.99
N ASP A 200 2.90 16.84 5.11
CA ASP A 200 3.59 16.50 6.35
C ASP A 200 3.35 17.54 7.46
N GLU A 201 3.45 18.83 7.11
CA GLU A 201 3.10 19.93 8.00
C GLU A 201 1.64 19.83 8.49
N ALA A 202 0.69 19.61 7.56
CA ALA A 202 -0.73 19.53 7.88
C ALA A 202 -1.09 18.29 8.70
N SER A 203 -0.35 17.19 8.53
CA SER A 203 -0.54 15.92 9.23
C SER A 203 0.36 15.74 10.46
N GLN A 204 1.11 16.78 10.86
CA GLN A 204 1.98 16.79 12.04
C GLN A 204 3.08 15.70 11.98
N GLY A 205 3.77 15.61 10.84
CA GLY A 205 4.88 14.69 10.65
C GLY A 205 4.47 13.29 10.14
N ARG A 206 3.25 13.17 9.60
CA ARG A 206 2.72 11.94 8.99
C ARG A 206 2.42 12.13 7.51
N GLY A 207 3.35 12.80 6.81
CA GLY A 207 3.23 13.10 5.40
C GLY A 207 3.31 11.87 4.50
N MET A 208 2.59 11.93 3.39
CA MET A 208 2.74 11.03 2.26
C MET A 208 2.23 11.69 0.98
N VAL A 209 2.66 11.16 -0.13
CA VAL A 209 2.12 11.41 -1.46
C VAL A 209 1.84 10.08 -2.15
N TRP A 210 1.09 10.09 -3.24
CA TRP A 210 0.94 8.93 -4.12
C TRP A 210 1.53 9.30 -5.48
N ALA A 211 2.85 9.08 -5.64
CA ALA A 211 3.66 9.63 -6.72
C ALA A 211 3.86 8.66 -7.89
N ARG A 212 3.85 9.19 -9.14
CA ARG A 212 4.17 8.42 -10.35
C ARG A 212 5.65 8.48 -10.69
N ALA A 213 6.14 9.65 -11.04
CA ALA A 213 7.52 9.82 -11.43
C ALA A 213 8.45 9.88 -10.22
N ALA A 214 9.66 9.37 -10.39
CA ALA A 214 10.66 9.30 -9.34
C ALA A 214 12.08 9.34 -9.90
N THR A 215 13.01 9.75 -9.07
CA THR A 215 14.45 9.64 -9.29
C THR A 215 15.14 9.29 -7.96
N ALA A 216 16.45 9.08 -7.97
CA ALA A 216 17.23 8.83 -6.77
C ALA A 216 17.01 9.95 -5.72
N GLY A 217 16.59 9.59 -4.52
CA GLY A 217 16.20 10.51 -3.46
C GLY A 217 14.69 10.66 -3.27
N SER A 218 13.86 10.27 -4.25
CA SER A 218 12.39 10.29 -4.12
C SER A 218 11.87 9.24 -3.13
N GLN A 219 12.68 8.25 -2.76
CA GLN A 219 12.37 7.27 -1.70
C GLN A 219 11.91 7.92 -0.40
N ARG A 220 12.39 9.13 -0.11
CA ARG A 220 12.04 9.92 1.08
C ARG A 220 10.61 10.45 1.08
N TYR A 221 9.93 10.38 -0.04
CA TYR A 221 8.57 10.91 -0.24
C TYR A 221 7.64 9.81 -0.74
N PRO A 222 7.31 8.82 0.13
CA PRO A 222 6.44 7.70 -0.27
C PRO A 222 4.98 8.17 -0.47
N VAL A 223 4.18 7.41 -1.23
CA VAL A 223 4.30 6.11 -1.86
C VAL A 223 4.48 6.29 -3.37
N HIS A 224 4.95 5.26 -4.08
CA HIS A 224 5.05 5.29 -5.55
C HIS A 224 4.20 4.17 -6.16
N TRP A 225 3.67 4.39 -7.40
CA TRP A 225 2.93 3.35 -8.12
C TRP A 225 3.46 3.17 -9.55
N GLY A 226 3.09 2.06 -10.18
CA GLY A 226 3.62 1.61 -11.47
C GLY A 226 3.04 2.30 -12.71
N GLY A 227 2.25 3.38 -12.56
CA GLY A 227 1.62 4.08 -13.70
C GLY A 227 0.49 3.30 -14.36
N ASP A 228 0.16 3.66 -15.61
CA ASP A 228 -1.05 3.29 -16.35
C ASP A 228 -0.89 1.96 -17.08
N SER A 229 -0.97 0.84 -16.38
CA SER A 229 -0.91 -0.50 -16.96
C SER A 229 -2.20 -0.85 -17.71
N ARG A 230 -2.08 -1.68 -18.76
CA ARG A 230 -3.25 -2.26 -19.43
C ARG A 230 -3.83 -3.40 -18.59
N ALA A 231 -5.15 -3.60 -18.70
CA ALA A 231 -5.85 -4.71 -18.05
C ALA A 231 -5.58 -6.05 -18.76
N THR A 232 -4.37 -6.59 -18.61
CA THR A 232 -3.93 -7.89 -19.14
C THR A 232 -2.98 -8.59 -18.18
N PHE A 233 -2.92 -9.92 -18.24
CA PHE A 233 -2.00 -10.70 -17.40
C PHE A 233 -0.53 -10.35 -17.65
N ASP A 234 -0.14 -10.06 -18.91
CA ASP A 234 1.22 -9.64 -19.25
C ASP A 234 1.60 -8.33 -18.57
N HIS A 235 0.68 -7.36 -18.54
CA HIS A 235 0.91 -6.10 -17.84
C HIS A 235 0.89 -6.26 -16.32
N MET A 236 0.08 -7.18 -15.78
CA MET A 236 0.14 -7.56 -14.37
C MET A 236 1.52 -8.10 -14.00
N ALA A 237 2.06 -9.02 -14.80
CA ALA A 237 3.41 -9.57 -14.62
C ALA A 237 4.49 -8.48 -14.77
N ALA A 238 4.37 -7.60 -15.77
CA ALA A 238 5.29 -6.49 -15.96
C ALA A 238 5.25 -5.50 -14.80
N SER A 239 4.07 -5.24 -14.22
CA SER A 239 3.91 -4.39 -13.04
C SER A 239 4.63 -4.98 -11.83
N LEU A 240 4.53 -6.29 -11.59
CA LEU A 240 5.28 -6.94 -10.50
C LEU A 240 6.79 -6.82 -10.70
N ARG A 241 7.30 -7.15 -11.91
CA ARG A 241 8.73 -7.01 -12.25
C ARG A 241 9.23 -5.59 -12.06
N GLY A 242 8.46 -4.60 -12.54
CA GLY A 242 8.77 -3.18 -12.36
C GLY A 242 8.82 -2.78 -10.90
N GLY A 243 7.85 -3.23 -10.09
CA GLY A 243 7.80 -2.99 -8.65
C GLY A 243 8.97 -3.60 -7.90
N LEU A 244 9.32 -4.87 -8.18
CA LEU A 244 10.48 -5.51 -7.56
C LEU A 244 11.79 -4.82 -7.92
N ASN A 245 11.93 -4.32 -9.16
CA ASN A 245 13.08 -3.54 -9.60
C ASN A 245 13.17 -2.17 -8.90
N LEU A 246 12.02 -1.49 -8.75
CA LEU A 246 11.93 -0.23 -8.02
C LEU A 246 12.32 -0.42 -6.54
N ILE A 247 11.87 -1.51 -5.93
CA ILE A 247 12.20 -1.89 -4.55
C ILE A 247 13.71 -2.13 -4.39
N LEU A 248 14.37 -2.81 -5.34
CA LEU A 248 15.83 -2.97 -5.36
C LEU A 248 16.58 -1.64 -5.48
N SER A 249 15.91 -0.60 -6.00
CA SER A 249 16.44 0.76 -6.08
C SER A 249 16.18 1.58 -4.80
N GLY A 250 15.65 0.96 -3.73
CA GLY A 250 15.44 1.57 -2.42
C GLY A 250 14.05 2.18 -2.20
N PHE A 251 13.08 1.95 -3.09
CA PHE A 251 11.69 2.40 -2.93
C PHE A 251 10.89 1.36 -2.16
N ALA A 252 10.79 1.50 -0.86
CA ALA A 252 10.25 0.48 0.02
C ALA A 252 8.72 0.33 -0.05
N TYR A 253 8.01 1.38 -0.44
CA TYR A 253 6.55 1.39 -0.51
C TYR A 253 6.10 1.59 -1.95
N TRP A 254 5.44 0.57 -2.49
CA TRP A 254 5.05 0.50 -3.88
C TRP A 254 3.62 -0.03 -4.02
N SER A 255 2.95 0.42 -5.06
CA SER A 255 1.61 0.01 -5.44
C SER A 255 1.47 -0.09 -6.96
N HIS A 256 0.34 -0.55 -7.40
CA HIS A 256 -0.08 -0.63 -8.79
C HIS A 256 -1.60 -0.56 -8.86
N ASP A 257 -2.14 -0.37 -10.06
CA ASP A 257 -3.58 -0.30 -10.28
C ASP A 257 -4.17 -1.71 -10.39
N ILE A 258 -4.83 -2.17 -9.32
CA ILE A 258 -5.50 -3.48 -9.29
C ILE A 258 -6.56 -3.55 -10.39
N GLY A 259 -6.46 -4.56 -11.24
CA GLY A 259 -7.31 -4.79 -12.40
C GLY A 259 -6.80 -4.13 -13.68
N GLY A 260 -5.66 -3.41 -13.62
CA GLY A 260 -5.13 -2.61 -14.73
C GLY A 260 -5.88 -1.28 -14.91
N PHE A 261 -5.17 -0.23 -15.32
CA PHE A 261 -5.74 1.10 -15.52
C PHE A 261 -6.50 1.22 -16.84
N ILE A 262 -5.86 0.86 -17.96
CA ILE A 262 -6.40 1.03 -19.32
C ILE A 262 -7.27 -0.17 -19.72
N HIS A 263 -8.45 0.09 -20.24
CA HIS A 263 -9.48 -0.86 -20.70
C HIS A 263 -10.26 -1.54 -19.57
N GLU A 264 -11.27 -2.31 -19.99
CA GLU A 264 -12.04 -3.16 -19.08
C GLU A 264 -11.18 -4.30 -18.53
N SER A 265 -11.39 -4.64 -17.27
CA SER A 265 -10.74 -5.78 -16.64
C SER A 265 -11.62 -7.03 -16.77
N ASP A 266 -11.02 -8.12 -17.22
CA ASP A 266 -11.66 -9.43 -17.14
C ASP A 266 -11.84 -9.84 -15.66
N PRO A 267 -12.95 -10.50 -15.26
CA PRO A 267 -13.21 -10.92 -13.89
C PRO A 267 -12.05 -11.72 -13.26
N ALA A 268 -11.50 -12.70 -14.01
CA ALA A 268 -10.39 -13.51 -13.51
C ALA A 268 -9.10 -12.70 -13.35
N LEU A 269 -8.81 -11.81 -14.29
CA LEU A 269 -7.68 -10.88 -14.18
C LEU A 269 -7.83 -9.97 -12.95
N TYR A 270 -9.03 -9.42 -12.73
CA TYR A 270 -9.30 -8.58 -11.57
C TYR A 270 -9.02 -9.31 -10.25
N VAL A 271 -9.51 -10.54 -10.10
CA VAL A 271 -9.27 -11.38 -8.93
C VAL A 271 -7.76 -11.63 -8.74
N ARG A 272 -7.05 -12.05 -9.79
CA ARG A 272 -5.61 -12.33 -9.71
C ARG A 272 -4.80 -11.09 -9.36
N TRP A 273 -5.18 -9.95 -9.94
CA TRP A 273 -4.52 -8.68 -9.64
C TRP A 273 -4.84 -8.18 -8.23
N ALA A 274 -6.08 -8.41 -7.74
CA ALA A 274 -6.44 -8.12 -6.36
C ALA A 274 -5.65 -8.99 -5.36
N GLN A 275 -5.48 -10.28 -5.64
CA GLN A 275 -4.64 -11.17 -4.84
C GLN A 275 -3.20 -10.65 -4.73
N LEU A 276 -2.58 -10.23 -5.84
CA LEU A 276 -1.26 -9.58 -5.85
C LEU A 276 -1.28 -8.25 -5.08
N GLY A 277 -2.24 -7.37 -5.35
CA GLY A 277 -2.27 -6.02 -4.79
C GLY A 277 -2.53 -5.99 -3.30
N LEU A 278 -3.36 -6.92 -2.79
CA LEU A 278 -3.65 -7.03 -1.35
C LEU A 278 -2.48 -7.63 -0.55
N PHE A 279 -1.49 -8.23 -1.23
CA PHE A 279 -0.20 -8.64 -0.68
C PHE A 279 0.96 -7.75 -1.16
N SER A 280 0.67 -6.55 -1.64
CA SER A 280 1.66 -5.49 -1.86
C SER A 280 1.70 -4.53 -0.67
N SER A 281 2.72 -3.66 -0.60
CA SER A 281 2.83 -2.71 0.51
C SER A 281 1.60 -1.81 0.61
N HIS A 282 1.14 -1.26 -0.52
CA HIS A 282 -0.09 -0.49 -0.63
C HIS A 282 -1.01 -1.09 -1.69
N ALA A 283 -2.33 -0.97 -1.49
CA ALA A 283 -3.34 -1.63 -2.31
C ALA A 283 -4.40 -0.64 -2.79
N ARG A 284 -4.46 -0.39 -4.10
CA ARG A 284 -5.43 0.50 -4.73
C ARG A 284 -6.07 -0.16 -5.96
N ALA A 285 -7.40 -0.24 -6.00
CA ALA A 285 -8.12 -0.50 -7.25
C ALA A 285 -8.32 0.83 -7.99
N HIS A 286 -7.92 0.87 -9.27
CA HIS A 286 -8.01 2.06 -10.10
C HIS A 286 -8.05 1.70 -11.59
N GLY A 287 -8.85 2.42 -12.37
CA GLY A 287 -8.95 2.19 -13.81
C GLY A 287 -9.86 3.17 -14.53
N THR A 288 -9.81 3.16 -15.86
CA THR A 288 -10.69 3.95 -16.73
C THR A 288 -12.13 3.45 -16.75
N THR A 289 -12.37 2.24 -16.25
CA THR A 289 -13.68 1.62 -16.04
C THR A 289 -13.83 1.23 -14.56
N PRO A 290 -15.04 0.89 -14.07
CA PRO A 290 -15.25 0.51 -12.69
C PRO A 290 -14.30 -0.60 -12.21
N ARG A 291 -13.72 -0.41 -11.02
CA ARG A 291 -12.85 -1.37 -10.33
C ARG A 291 -13.37 -1.72 -8.93
N GLU A 292 -14.56 -1.27 -8.59
CA GLU A 292 -15.26 -1.69 -7.40
C GLU A 292 -15.61 -3.19 -7.54
N PRO A 293 -15.41 -4.02 -6.49
CA PRO A 293 -15.59 -5.48 -6.60
C PRO A 293 -16.97 -5.92 -7.08
N TRP A 294 -18.01 -5.15 -6.75
CA TRP A 294 -19.40 -5.42 -7.18
C TRP A 294 -19.72 -4.98 -8.62
N ALA A 295 -18.79 -4.36 -9.33
CA ALA A 295 -18.94 -4.09 -10.76
C ALA A 295 -18.77 -5.36 -11.60
N PHE A 296 -18.32 -6.44 -10.98
CA PHE A 296 -18.18 -7.78 -11.54
C PHE A 296 -19.32 -8.69 -11.04
N ASP A 297 -19.09 -9.98 -10.95
CA ASP A 297 -20.04 -10.94 -10.43
C ASP A 297 -19.90 -11.19 -8.91
N GLU A 298 -20.81 -11.99 -8.35
CA GLU A 298 -20.83 -12.31 -6.92
C GLU A 298 -19.61 -13.13 -6.48
N GLU A 299 -19.03 -13.97 -7.35
CA GLU A 299 -17.84 -14.77 -7.06
C GLU A 299 -16.63 -13.86 -6.90
N VAL A 300 -16.42 -12.93 -7.83
CA VAL A 300 -15.35 -11.92 -7.77
C VAL A 300 -15.46 -11.10 -6.48
N GLU A 301 -16.67 -10.61 -6.16
CA GLU A 301 -16.89 -9.84 -4.93
C GLU A 301 -16.55 -10.67 -3.68
N ALA A 302 -16.97 -11.92 -3.63
CA ALA A 302 -16.73 -12.81 -2.50
C ALA A 302 -15.23 -13.10 -2.31
N ILE A 303 -14.52 -13.40 -3.41
CA ILE A 303 -13.07 -13.62 -3.37
C ILE A 303 -12.34 -12.34 -2.94
N PHE A 304 -12.68 -11.20 -3.53
CA PHE A 304 -12.08 -9.92 -3.15
C PHE A 304 -12.29 -9.62 -1.65
N ARG A 305 -13.52 -9.78 -1.16
CA ARG A 305 -13.87 -9.55 0.26
C ARG A 305 -13.05 -10.44 1.19
N ARG A 306 -12.83 -11.72 0.84
CA ARG A 306 -11.99 -12.65 1.61
C ARG A 306 -10.56 -12.13 1.74
N TYR A 307 -9.95 -11.70 0.64
CA TYR A 307 -8.55 -11.23 0.65
C TYR A 307 -8.37 -9.86 1.28
N VAL A 308 -9.29 -8.92 1.06
CA VAL A 308 -9.19 -7.61 1.70
C VAL A 308 -9.40 -7.72 3.22
N ARG A 309 -10.29 -8.59 3.71
CA ARG A 309 -10.44 -8.87 5.13
C ARG A 309 -9.18 -9.51 5.72
N LEU A 310 -8.56 -10.45 5.00
CA LEU A 310 -7.28 -11.02 5.42
C LEU A 310 -6.20 -9.92 5.54
N ARG A 311 -6.10 -9.01 4.56
CA ARG A 311 -5.19 -7.86 4.64
C ARG A 311 -5.44 -7.01 5.88
N TYR A 312 -6.70 -6.72 6.21
CA TYR A 312 -7.03 -5.91 7.39
C TYR A 312 -6.69 -6.63 8.69
N ARG A 313 -6.87 -7.93 8.76
CA ARG A 313 -6.38 -8.72 9.89
C ARG A 313 -4.85 -8.72 9.98
N LEU A 314 -4.15 -8.71 8.86
CA LEU A 314 -2.69 -8.66 8.79
C LEU A 314 -2.10 -7.25 9.03
N LEU A 315 -2.90 -6.20 9.21
CA LEU A 315 -2.37 -4.83 9.39
C LEU A 315 -1.35 -4.69 10.53
N PRO A 316 -1.49 -5.35 11.70
CA PRO A 316 -0.46 -5.32 12.73
C PRO A 316 0.89 -5.86 12.26
N TYR A 317 0.88 -6.94 11.49
CA TYR A 317 2.06 -7.50 10.85
C TYR A 317 2.63 -6.57 9.77
N ILE A 318 1.78 -6.08 8.86
CA ILE A 318 2.17 -5.20 7.73
C ILE A 318 2.79 -3.91 8.26
N TYR A 319 2.15 -3.25 9.23
CA TYR A 319 2.64 -1.99 9.78
C TYR A 319 3.95 -2.18 10.54
N SER A 320 4.09 -3.25 11.32
CA SER A 320 5.35 -3.56 12.02
C SER A 320 6.50 -3.78 11.05
N CYS A 321 6.28 -4.52 9.96
CA CYS A 321 7.28 -4.70 8.91
C CYS A 321 7.61 -3.39 8.20
N ALA A 322 6.61 -2.52 7.96
CA ALA A 322 6.82 -1.20 7.36
C ALA A 322 7.60 -0.26 8.28
N ALA A 323 7.31 -0.25 9.59
CA ALA A 323 8.07 0.53 10.57
C ALA A 323 9.55 0.09 10.61
N ARG A 324 9.81 -1.21 10.63
CA ARG A 324 11.18 -1.74 10.52
C ARG A 324 11.88 -1.38 9.21
N THR A 325 11.11 -1.23 8.13
CA THR A 325 11.66 -0.77 6.84
C THR A 325 12.26 0.63 6.95
N ALA A 326 11.59 1.55 7.64
CA ALA A 326 12.10 2.92 7.85
C ALA A 326 13.40 2.94 8.66
N GLU A 327 13.56 2.02 9.61
CA GLU A 327 14.77 1.89 10.43
C GLU A 327 15.93 1.22 9.68
N THR A 328 15.64 0.16 8.94
CA THR A 328 16.67 -0.73 8.38
C THR A 328 16.91 -0.54 6.88
N GLY A 329 15.99 0.10 6.17
CA GLY A 329 15.96 0.16 4.71
C GLY A 329 15.51 -1.15 4.04
N ARG A 330 15.19 -2.21 4.83
CA ARG A 330 14.75 -3.51 4.29
C ARG A 330 13.26 -3.47 3.97
N PRO A 331 12.86 -3.54 2.69
CA PRO A 331 11.47 -3.32 2.30
C PRO A 331 10.54 -4.46 2.74
N LEU A 332 9.25 -4.11 2.96
CA LEU A 332 8.19 -5.08 3.28
C LEU A 332 8.02 -6.12 2.17
N MET A 333 8.00 -5.68 0.89
CA MET A 333 7.92 -6.55 -0.27
C MET A 333 9.33 -6.68 -0.88
N ARG A 334 9.82 -7.91 -1.06
CA ARG A 334 11.22 -8.16 -1.46
C ARG A 334 11.36 -9.27 -2.47
N PRO A 335 12.15 -9.09 -3.55
CA PRO A 335 12.57 -10.23 -4.37
C PRO A 335 13.42 -11.19 -3.53
N LEU A 336 13.33 -12.49 -3.82
CA LEU A 336 13.98 -13.55 -3.04
C LEU A 336 15.50 -13.36 -2.94
N LEU A 337 16.12 -12.81 -3.98
CA LEU A 337 17.58 -12.59 -4.04
C LEU A 337 18.11 -11.68 -2.91
N LEU A 338 17.29 -10.81 -2.31
CA LEU A 338 17.72 -9.97 -1.18
C LEU A 338 17.97 -10.78 0.09
N ASP A 339 17.19 -11.83 0.30
CA ASP A 339 17.28 -12.67 1.50
C ASP A 339 18.12 -13.94 1.24
N TYR A 340 18.26 -14.35 -0.01
CA TYR A 340 18.98 -15.55 -0.45
C TYR A 340 19.98 -15.27 -1.57
N PRO A 341 20.93 -14.32 -1.38
CA PRO A 341 21.85 -13.90 -2.45
C PRO A 341 22.81 -15.01 -2.91
N ASP A 342 23.06 -15.99 -2.06
CA ASP A 342 23.95 -17.12 -2.35
C ASP A 342 23.25 -18.27 -3.10
N ASP A 343 21.94 -18.17 -3.33
CA ASP A 343 21.17 -19.14 -4.11
C ASP A 343 20.99 -18.63 -5.54
N PRO A 344 21.70 -19.20 -6.54
CA PRO A 344 21.66 -18.70 -7.92
C PRO A 344 20.27 -18.75 -8.55
N THR A 345 19.36 -19.61 -8.08
CA THR A 345 17.99 -19.71 -8.59
C THR A 345 17.23 -18.42 -8.32
N THR A 346 17.44 -17.80 -7.16
CA THR A 346 16.73 -16.56 -6.76
C THR A 346 17.08 -15.35 -7.62
N HIS A 347 18.21 -15.35 -8.32
CA HIS A 347 18.68 -14.23 -9.14
C HIS A 347 17.80 -13.96 -10.36
N THR A 348 17.02 -14.95 -10.80
CA THR A 348 16.16 -14.86 -11.99
C THR A 348 14.68 -14.98 -11.67
N LEU A 349 14.31 -15.08 -10.39
CA LEU A 349 12.93 -15.16 -9.96
C LEU A 349 12.34 -13.74 -9.84
N ASP A 350 11.46 -13.41 -10.75
CA ASP A 350 10.87 -12.06 -10.87
C ASP A 350 9.33 -12.03 -10.76
N LEU A 351 8.71 -13.19 -10.47
CA LEU A 351 7.26 -13.34 -10.35
C LEU A 351 6.79 -13.92 -9.00
N GLU A 352 7.71 -14.07 -8.06
CA GLU A 352 7.42 -14.41 -6.67
C GLU A 352 8.29 -13.56 -5.74
N TYR A 353 7.86 -13.36 -4.52
CA TYR A 353 8.52 -12.45 -3.59
C TYR A 353 8.22 -12.79 -2.13
N LEU A 354 9.02 -12.23 -1.22
CA LEU A 354 8.75 -12.24 0.21
C LEU A 354 7.90 -11.02 0.60
N PHE A 355 6.91 -11.23 1.46
CA PHE A 355 6.09 -10.20 2.06
C PHE A 355 6.29 -10.20 3.58
N GLY A 356 7.06 -9.24 4.08
CA GLY A 356 7.64 -9.28 5.40
C GLY A 356 8.58 -10.48 5.58
N ASP A 357 8.82 -10.89 6.81
CA ASP A 357 9.73 -12.00 7.12
C ASP A 357 9.05 -13.37 7.09
N ALA A 358 7.70 -13.38 7.15
CA ALA A 358 6.93 -14.61 7.28
C ALA A 358 6.47 -15.21 5.96
N PHE A 359 6.05 -14.40 4.98
CA PHE A 359 5.34 -14.91 3.81
C PHE A 359 6.22 -14.97 2.55
N LEU A 360 6.03 -16.04 1.77
CA LEU A 360 6.38 -16.12 0.36
C LEU A 360 5.09 -16.10 -0.46
N VAL A 361 5.03 -15.20 -1.43
CA VAL A 361 3.86 -14.94 -2.28
C VAL A 361 4.21 -15.27 -3.72
N ALA A 362 3.44 -16.14 -4.37
CA ALA A 362 3.60 -16.51 -5.77
C ALA A 362 2.32 -16.20 -6.56
N PRO A 363 2.16 -14.97 -7.08
CA PRO A 363 0.99 -14.56 -7.84
C PRO A 363 0.76 -15.40 -9.09
N VAL A 364 -0.50 -15.52 -9.51
CA VAL A 364 -0.92 -16.34 -10.65
C VAL A 364 -1.27 -15.42 -11.82
N PHE A 365 -0.67 -15.64 -12.97
CA PHE A 365 -0.83 -14.81 -14.18
C PHE A 365 -1.70 -15.51 -15.24
N ALA A 366 -2.71 -16.21 -14.78
CA ALA A 366 -3.72 -16.90 -15.59
C ALA A 366 -5.01 -17.06 -14.77
N PRO A 367 -6.18 -17.31 -15.38
CA PRO A 367 -7.41 -17.57 -14.63
C PRO A 367 -7.26 -18.74 -13.65
N GLU A 368 -6.68 -19.85 -14.12
CA GLU A 368 -6.33 -21.04 -13.34
C GLU A 368 -5.01 -21.60 -13.86
N ALA A 369 -4.16 -22.09 -12.99
CA ALA A 369 -2.87 -22.65 -13.38
C ALA A 369 -2.30 -23.62 -12.33
N ASP A 370 -1.47 -24.53 -12.81
CA ASP A 370 -0.46 -25.21 -12.01
C ASP A 370 0.79 -24.33 -11.97
N VAL A 371 1.03 -23.68 -10.85
CA VAL A 371 2.08 -22.66 -10.67
C VAL A 371 3.35 -23.32 -10.16
N PRO A 372 4.48 -23.24 -10.87
CA PRO A 372 5.76 -23.58 -10.28
C PRO A 372 6.16 -22.51 -9.26
N VAL A 373 6.45 -22.92 -8.04
CA VAL A 373 6.90 -22.04 -6.96
C VAL A 373 8.26 -22.53 -6.48
N TYR A 374 9.22 -21.64 -6.40
CA TYR A 374 10.52 -21.93 -5.80
C TYR A 374 10.49 -21.63 -4.30
N LEU A 375 10.75 -22.63 -3.50
CA LEU A 375 10.90 -22.49 -2.06
C LEU A 375 12.40 -22.40 -1.74
N PRO A 376 12.89 -21.26 -1.21
CA PRO A 376 14.28 -21.13 -0.78
C PRO A 376 14.58 -22.04 0.43
N ARG A 377 15.86 -22.14 0.82
CA ARG A 377 16.31 -22.95 1.96
C ARG A 377 15.47 -22.70 3.22
N GLY A 378 15.01 -23.78 3.85
CA GLY A 378 14.16 -23.82 5.05
C GLY A 378 12.90 -24.62 4.80
N ASN A 379 12.05 -24.72 5.81
CA ASN A 379 10.73 -25.31 5.67
C ASN A 379 9.69 -24.19 5.44
N TRP A 380 8.75 -24.48 4.55
CA TRP A 380 7.67 -23.57 4.16
C TRP A 380 6.34 -24.27 4.33
N ILE A 381 5.40 -23.63 5.00
CA ILE A 381 4.08 -24.16 5.28
C ILE A 381 3.08 -23.52 4.32
N ASP A 382 2.40 -24.29 3.48
CA ASP A 382 1.29 -23.79 2.67
C ASP A 382 0.24 -23.16 3.59
N TYR A 383 -0.03 -21.87 3.40
CA TYR A 383 -0.92 -21.11 4.30
C TYR A 383 -2.34 -21.70 4.35
N TRP A 384 -2.81 -22.28 3.25
CA TRP A 384 -4.18 -22.77 3.12
C TRP A 384 -4.34 -24.21 3.63
N THR A 385 -3.41 -25.10 3.26
CA THR A 385 -3.50 -26.54 3.55
C THR A 385 -2.70 -26.97 4.78
N LYS A 386 -1.81 -26.11 5.27
CA LYS A 386 -0.85 -26.40 6.34
C LYS A 386 0.17 -27.49 6.00
N ALA A 387 0.25 -27.91 4.74
CA ALA A 387 1.27 -28.85 4.29
C ALA A 387 2.67 -28.22 4.38
N VAL A 388 3.63 -29.01 4.88
CA VAL A 388 5.03 -28.59 5.03
C VAL A 388 5.82 -29.01 3.80
N HIS A 389 6.59 -28.09 3.23
CA HIS A 389 7.48 -28.29 2.09
C HIS A 389 8.90 -27.89 2.45
N ALA A 390 9.85 -28.78 2.20
CA ALA A 390 11.27 -28.49 2.42
C ALA A 390 11.88 -27.80 1.18
N GLY A 391 12.56 -26.68 1.38
CA GLY A 391 13.42 -26.02 0.39
C GLY A 391 14.92 -26.29 0.68
N PRO A 392 15.84 -25.97 -0.27
CA PRO A 392 15.54 -25.35 -1.54
C PRO A 392 14.98 -26.31 -2.59
N GLY A 393 14.01 -25.85 -3.37
CA GLY A 393 13.45 -26.66 -4.44
C GLY A 393 12.18 -26.10 -5.06
N TRP A 394 11.82 -26.67 -6.20
CA TRP A 394 10.58 -26.33 -6.89
C TRP A 394 9.44 -27.25 -6.47
N ILE A 395 8.27 -26.66 -6.28
CA ILE A 395 7.01 -27.38 -6.13
C ILE A 395 6.03 -26.89 -7.20
N THR A 396 5.00 -27.68 -7.49
CA THR A 396 3.87 -27.27 -8.31
C THR A 396 2.66 -27.08 -7.41
N ARG A 397 2.06 -25.88 -7.46
CA ARG A 397 0.85 -25.57 -6.68
C ARG A 397 -0.32 -25.33 -7.63
N HIS A 398 -1.32 -26.19 -7.58
CA HIS A 398 -2.60 -25.96 -8.25
C HIS A 398 -3.30 -24.75 -7.65
N ALA A 399 -3.68 -23.78 -8.48
CA ALA A 399 -4.26 -22.50 -8.05
C ALA A 399 -5.57 -22.22 -8.79
N PRO A 400 -6.72 -22.73 -8.30
CA PRO A 400 -8.03 -22.26 -8.73
C PRO A 400 -8.19 -20.77 -8.47
N LEU A 401 -9.16 -20.12 -9.10
CA LEU A 401 -9.28 -18.65 -9.12
C LEU A 401 -9.26 -18.01 -7.72
N ASP A 402 -9.87 -18.65 -6.75
CA ASP A 402 -9.96 -18.17 -5.37
C ASP A 402 -8.70 -18.39 -4.51
N LEU A 403 -7.66 -19.04 -5.06
CA LEU A 403 -6.43 -19.38 -4.33
C LEU A 403 -5.20 -18.63 -4.87
N LEU A 404 -4.58 -17.84 -4.01
CA LEU A 404 -3.22 -17.31 -4.17
C LEU A 404 -2.25 -18.29 -3.53
N PRO A 405 -1.25 -18.87 -4.24
CA PRO A 405 -0.17 -19.59 -3.62
C PRO A 405 0.57 -18.73 -2.61
N LEU A 406 0.46 -19.10 -1.35
CA LEU A 406 0.97 -18.36 -0.20
C LEU A 406 1.59 -19.36 0.78
N PHE A 407 2.85 -19.13 1.16
CA PHE A 407 3.59 -19.98 2.07
C PHE A 407 4.11 -19.19 3.25
N VAL A 408 4.11 -19.82 4.41
CA VAL A 408 4.64 -19.23 5.63
C VAL A 408 5.95 -19.92 5.98
N ARG A 409 6.96 -19.13 6.32
CA ARG A 409 8.24 -19.66 6.81
C ARG A 409 8.05 -20.34 8.16
N GLU A 410 8.61 -21.51 8.34
CA GLU A 410 8.72 -22.15 9.64
C GLU A 410 9.46 -21.22 10.63
N GLY A 411 8.98 -21.16 11.85
CA GLY A 411 9.47 -20.22 12.86
C GLY A 411 8.69 -18.89 12.94
N ALA A 412 7.77 -18.63 12.02
CA ALA A 412 7.07 -17.35 11.94
C ALA A 412 6.08 -17.12 13.08
N ILE A 413 6.04 -15.86 13.52
CA ILE A 413 4.99 -15.25 14.35
C ILE A 413 4.28 -14.22 13.49
N ILE A 414 2.96 -14.34 13.31
CA ILE A 414 2.16 -13.44 12.51
C ILE A 414 1.10 -12.79 13.42
N PRO A 415 1.33 -11.57 13.94
CA PRO A 415 0.31 -10.86 14.69
C PRO A 415 -0.80 -10.37 13.75
N MET A 416 -2.04 -10.62 14.15
CA MET A 416 -3.23 -10.25 13.42
C MET A 416 -4.19 -9.48 14.33
N GLY A 417 -4.96 -8.57 13.73
CA GLY A 417 -6.02 -7.82 14.40
C GLY A 417 -7.41 -8.42 14.20
N PRO A 418 -8.43 -7.82 14.83
CA PRO A 418 -9.82 -8.15 14.59
C PRO A 418 -10.27 -7.76 13.18
N GLU A 419 -11.36 -8.36 12.70
CA GLU A 419 -12.02 -7.89 11.47
C GLU A 419 -12.57 -6.48 11.66
N MET A 420 -12.31 -5.60 10.68
CA MET A 420 -12.75 -4.21 10.68
C MET A 420 -13.02 -3.71 9.26
N ASP A 421 -13.83 -2.66 9.13
CA ASP A 421 -14.18 -2.07 7.83
C ASP A 421 -13.23 -0.94 7.40
N TYR A 422 -12.45 -0.39 8.34
CA TYR A 422 -11.40 0.60 8.11
C TYR A 422 -10.37 0.54 9.25
N VAL A 423 -9.18 1.02 8.99
CA VAL A 423 -8.07 1.03 9.96
C VAL A 423 -8.45 1.82 11.20
N ASP A 424 -8.14 1.26 12.36
CA ASP A 424 -8.45 1.82 13.70
C ASP A 424 -9.96 1.93 14.02
N GLN A 425 -10.83 1.23 13.29
CA GLN A 425 -12.25 1.11 13.66
C GLN A 425 -12.44 0.45 15.03
N LYS A 426 -11.57 -0.49 15.36
CA LYS A 426 -11.57 -1.23 16.62
C LYS A 426 -10.16 -1.22 17.23
N PRO A 427 -10.05 -1.27 18.57
CA PRO A 427 -8.77 -1.53 19.20
C PRO A 427 -8.20 -2.87 18.74
N LEU A 428 -6.89 -3.03 18.85
CA LEU A 428 -6.22 -4.31 18.63
C LEU A 428 -6.54 -5.27 19.81
N ASP A 429 -7.77 -5.74 19.89
CA ASP A 429 -8.27 -6.65 20.92
C ASP A 429 -9.40 -7.53 20.34
N PRO A 430 -9.20 -8.87 20.25
CA PRO A 430 -8.00 -9.59 20.64
C PRO A 430 -6.79 -9.34 19.70
N LEU A 431 -5.58 -9.42 20.27
CA LEU A 431 -4.37 -9.66 19.50
C LEU A 431 -4.33 -11.15 19.15
N THR A 432 -4.47 -11.50 17.88
CA THR A 432 -4.33 -12.87 17.41
C THR A 432 -2.87 -13.14 17.01
N LEU A 433 -2.26 -14.20 17.53
CA LEU A 433 -0.93 -14.66 17.15
C LEU A 433 -1.05 -15.98 16.35
N ASP A 434 -0.78 -15.91 15.05
CA ASP A 434 -0.76 -17.08 14.17
C ASP A 434 0.67 -17.61 14.11
N LEU A 435 0.95 -18.73 14.81
CA LEU A 435 2.27 -19.27 15.06
C LEU A 435 2.56 -20.53 14.23
N TYR A 436 3.72 -20.55 13.59
CA TYR A 436 4.28 -21.67 12.84
C TYR A 436 5.61 -22.09 13.48
N PRO A 437 5.60 -22.62 14.70
CA PRO A 437 6.78 -22.66 15.56
C PRO A 437 7.83 -23.67 15.12
N ALA A 438 9.11 -23.27 15.28
CA ALA A 438 10.29 -24.12 15.18
C ALA A 438 11.43 -23.51 15.99
N GLY A 439 11.99 -24.27 16.94
CA GLY A 439 13.08 -23.80 17.78
C GLY A 439 12.72 -22.57 18.59
N GLU A 440 13.13 -21.39 18.12
CA GLU A 440 12.82 -20.10 18.76
C GLU A 440 12.28 -19.11 17.72
N GLY A 441 11.42 -18.20 18.17
CA GLY A 441 10.90 -17.11 17.35
C GLY A 441 10.75 -15.82 18.14
N HIS A 442 10.88 -14.70 17.42
CA HIS A 442 10.73 -13.37 17.99
C HIS A 442 10.05 -12.44 16.99
N PHE A 443 9.12 -11.60 17.47
CA PHE A 443 8.48 -10.57 16.69
C PHE A 443 8.30 -9.31 17.55
N LEU A 444 8.73 -8.16 17.02
CA LEU A 444 8.45 -6.84 17.60
C LEU A 444 7.23 -6.25 16.90
N LEU A 445 6.10 -6.23 17.60
CA LEU A 445 4.88 -5.61 17.13
C LEU A 445 4.96 -4.11 17.38
N LEU A 446 4.86 -3.34 16.29
CA LEU A 446 4.90 -1.88 16.29
C LEU A 446 3.55 -1.32 15.85
N ASP A 447 3.16 -0.22 16.46
CA ASP A 447 1.95 0.53 16.12
C ASP A 447 2.25 2.03 16.05
N GLU A 448 1.38 2.80 15.39
CA GLU A 448 1.57 4.24 15.19
C GLU A 448 1.41 5.03 16.50
N GLU A 449 0.54 4.57 17.38
CA GLU A 449 0.12 5.30 18.59
C GLU A 449 0.35 4.51 19.91
N ALA A 450 0.67 3.21 19.81
CA ALA A 450 0.88 2.36 20.97
C ALA A 450 2.36 2.01 21.18
N PRO A 451 2.77 1.73 22.43
CA PRO A 451 4.13 1.27 22.70
C PRO A 451 4.38 -0.09 22.04
N PRO A 452 5.66 -0.42 21.75
CA PRO A 452 6.04 -1.72 21.19
C PRO A 452 5.60 -2.89 22.07
N VAL A 453 5.23 -4.01 21.44
CA VAL A 453 4.95 -5.28 22.10
C VAL A 453 5.96 -6.32 21.64
N GLU A 454 6.67 -6.92 22.59
CA GLU A 454 7.60 -8.02 22.31
C GLU A 454 6.89 -9.37 22.41
N ILE A 455 7.01 -10.17 21.36
CA ILE A 455 6.44 -11.51 21.27
C ILE A 455 7.58 -12.47 20.98
N ALA A 456 7.80 -13.43 21.87
CA ALA A 456 8.87 -14.41 21.73
C ALA A 456 8.40 -15.79 22.16
N TYR A 457 8.88 -16.83 21.50
CA TYR A 457 8.68 -18.20 21.96
C TYR A 457 9.97 -19.01 21.89
N GLN A 458 10.00 -20.05 22.71
CA GLN A 458 10.95 -21.15 22.63
C GLN A 458 10.20 -22.47 22.56
N MET A 459 10.63 -23.36 21.67
CA MET A 459 10.04 -24.68 21.51
C MET A 459 11.12 -25.77 21.57
N ASN A 460 10.88 -26.81 22.33
CA ASN A 460 11.66 -28.02 22.35
C ASN A 460 10.73 -29.24 22.04
N HIS A 461 11.22 -30.46 22.22
CA HIS A 461 10.46 -31.67 21.91
C HIS A 461 9.25 -31.91 22.83
N ASP A 462 9.16 -31.27 23.99
CA ASP A 462 8.12 -31.50 25.01
C ASP A 462 7.18 -30.31 25.22
N ALA A 463 7.62 -29.11 24.86
CA ALA A 463 6.87 -27.88 25.18
C ALA A 463 7.18 -26.72 24.25
N LEU A 464 6.19 -25.81 24.13
CA LEU A 464 6.34 -24.46 23.62
C LEU A 464 6.07 -23.48 24.76
N GLU A 465 6.99 -22.55 24.96
CA GLU A 465 6.86 -21.43 25.90
C GLU A 465 6.78 -20.12 25.12
N LEU A 466 5.67 -19.38 25.25
CA LEU A 466 5.42 -18.09 24.58
C LEU A 466 5.33 -16.98 25.62
N THR A 467 5.99 -15.88 25.35
CA THR A 467 5.91 -14.63 26.14
C THR A 467 5.37 -13.50 25.26
N VAL A 468 4.42 -12.75 25.77
CA VAL A 468 3.91 -11.49 25.20
C VAL A 468 4.13 -10.40 26.22
N GLU A 469 4.98 -9.41 25.91
CA GLU A 469 5.35 -8.32 26.81
C GLU A 469 5.01 -6.95 26.20
N GLY A 470 4.40 -6.08 27.01
CA GLY A 470 3.97 -4.74 26.59
C GLY A 470 2.51 -4.64 26.13
N TYR A 471 1.77 -5.74 26.11
CA TYR A 471 0.37 -5.77 25.67
C TYR A 471 -0.61 -5.95 26.85
N THR A 472 -1.74 -5.25 26.79
CA THR A 472 -2.86 -5.41 27.73
C THR A 472 -4.14 -5.64 26.94
N GLY A 473 -4.78 -6.79 27.13
CA GLY A 473 -5.98 -7.21 26.41
C GLY A 473 -6.08 -8.72 26.29
N GLN A 474 -6.93 -9.20 25.40
CA GLN A 474 -7.06 -10.62 25.08
C GLN A 474 -6.02 -11.03 24.03
N VAL A 475 -5.30 -12.11 24.29
CA VAL A 475 -4.41 -12.75 23.32
C VAL A 475 -5.06 -14.05 22.86
N GLU A 476 -5.33 -14.16 21.57
CA GLU A 476 -5.71 -15.42 20.91
C GLU A 476 -4.47 -16.01 20.25
N VAL A 477 -4.19 -17.28 20.47
CA VAL A 477 -3.02 -17.95 19.87
C VAL A 477 -3.48 -19.15 19.05
N LEU A 478 -3.07 -19.16 17.79
CA LEU A 478 -3.24 -20.27 16.86
C LEU A 478 -1.87 -20.91 16.65
N ILE A 479 -1.66 -22.13 17.08
CA ILE A 479 -0.36 -22.82 16.99
C ILE A 479 -0.49 -23.99 16.03
N HIS A 480 0.26 -23.95 14.93
CA HIS A 480 0.21 -24.98 13.90
C HIS A 480 1.33 -26.01 14.05
N GLY A 481 1.05 -27.24 13.61
CA GLY A 481 2.06 -28.30 13.48
C GLY A 481 2.49 -28.94 14.79
N LEU A 482 1.75 -28.73 15.88
CA LEU A 482 2.00 -29.40 17.14
C LEU A 482 1.28 -30.77 17.26
N PRO A 483 1.83 -31.72 18.03
CA PRO A 483 1.05 -32.82 18.58
C PRO A 483 -0.08 -32.30 19.48
N GLU A 484 -1.08 -33.14 19.76
CA GLU A 484 -2.15 -32.78 20.68
C GLU A 484 -1.60 -32.45 22.07
N PRO A 485 -1.83 -31.22 22.59
CA PRO A 485 -1.35 -30.83 23.91
C PRO A 485 -2.07 -31.61 25.01
N TRP A 486 -1.32 -32.01 26.01
CA TRP A 486 -1.88 -32.63 27.22
C TRP A 486 -1.95 -31.68 28.42
N GLU A 487 -1.22 -30.55 28.37
CA GLU A 487 -1.29 -29.50 29.38
C GLU A 487 -1.08 -28.13 28.74
N VAL A 488 -1.92 -27.17 29.12
CA VAL A 488 -1.75 -25.75 28.76
C VAL A 488 -1.80 -24.90 30.04
N ARG A 489 -0.82 -24.02 30.22
CA ARG A 489 -0.73 -23.11 31.37
C ARG A 489 -0.60 -21.67 30.91
N VAL A 490 -1.25 -20.76 31.62
CA VAL A 490 -1.12 -19.31 31.46
C VAL A 490 -0.66 -18.72 32.80
N ASN A 491 0.47 -17.99 32.78
CA ASN A 491 1.09 -17.43 33.98
C ASN A 491 1.26 -18.49 35.10
N GLY A 492 1.64 -19.68 34.73
CA GLY A 492 1.83 -20.83 35.63
C GLY A 492 0.54 -21.54 36.09
N ALA A 493 -0.65 -20.99 35.83
CA ALA A 493 -1.94 -21.59 36.15
C ALA A 493 -2.50 -22.43 34.99
N PRO A 494 -3.12 -23.62 35.25
CA PRO A 494 -3.75 -24.38 34.19
C PRO A 494 -4.84 -23.61 33.47
N LEU A 495 -4.82 -23.64 32.12
CA LEU A 495 -5.89 -23.13 31.27
C LEU A 495 -6.93 -24.22 31.03
N ALA A 496 -8.18 -23.98 31.41
CA ALA A 496 -9.22 -25.00 31.34
C ALA A 496 -9.88 -25.12 29.96
N ALA A 497 -9.75 -24.11 29.10
CA ALA A 497 -10.42 -24.06 27.80
C ALA A 497 -9.41 -23.77 26.68
N TRP A 498 -9.16 -24.78 25.87
CA TRP A 498 -8.44 -24.73 24.61
C TRP A 498 -9.02 -25.76 23.64
N ASP A 499 -8.85 -25.55 22.36
CA ASP A 499 -9.31 -26.48 21.30
C ASP A 499 -8.12 -27.00 20.52
N TYR A 500 -8.22 -28.26 20.05
CA TYR A 500 -7.22 -28.85 19.19
C TYR A 500 -7.91 -29.59 18.05
N ARG A 501 -7.59 -29.20 16.82
CA ARG A 501 -8.13 -29.83 15.61
C ARG A 501 -7.10 -29.80 14.49
N ASP A 502 -6.97 -30.91 13.79
CA ASP A 502 -6.15 -31.02 12.56
C ASP A 502 -4.71 -30.47 12.71
N GLY A 503 -4.08 -30.73 13.87
CA GLY A 503 -2.73 -30.28 14.15
C GLY A 503 -2.61 -28.79 14.55
N GLN A 504 -3.72 -28.13 14.84
CA GLN A 504 -3.76 -26.75 15.33
C GLN A 504 -4.34 -26.68 16.75
N ALA A 505 -3.57 -26.07 17.65
CA ALA A 505 -4.08 -25.66 18.95
C ALA A 505 -4.59 -24.22 18.91
N THR A 506 -5.77 -23.97 19.48
CA THR A 506 -6.37 -22.64 19.60
C THR A 506 -6.68 -22.35 21.06
N LEU A 507 -6.20 -21.23 21.56
CA LEU A 507 -6.41 -20.84 22.95
C LEU A 507 -6.49 -19.32 23.10
N THR A 508 -7.14 -18.86 24.16
CA THR A 508 -7.29 -17.43 24.43
C THR A 508 -7.04 -17.15 25.92
N PHE A 509 -6.28 -16.10 26.21
CA PHE A 509 -6.01 -15.69 27.58
C PHE A 509 -5.86 -14.16 27.70
N PRO A 510 -6.21 -13.58 28.87
CA PRO A 510 -5.95 -12.19 29.14
C PRO A 510 -4.49 -11.95 29.53
N THR A 511 -3.97 -10.77 29.19
CA THR A 511 -2.67 -10.30 29.66
C THR A 511 -2.76 -8.86 30.20
N GLU A 512 -1.97 -8.59 31.24
CA GLU A 512 -1.79 -7.26 31.83
C GLU A 512 -0.31 -6.90 31.76
N LYS A 513 0.13 -6.35 30.61
CA LYS A 513 1.52 -5.99 30.27
C LYS A 513 2.44 -7.18 29.99
N ARG A 514 2.26 -8.33 30.63
CA ARG A 514 3.04 -9.54 30.39
C ARG A 514 2.14 -10.77 30.51
N GLY A 515 2.19 -11.62 29.50
CA GLY A 515 1.53 -12.92 29.48
C GLY A 515 2.54 -14.02 29.15
N GLU A 516 2.49 -15.10 29.90
CA GLU A 516 3.32 -16.31 29.68
C GLU A 516 2.40 -17.48 29.39
N LEU A 517 2.65 -18.19 28.30
CA LEU A 517 1.92 -19.38 27.89
C LEU A 517 2.89 -20.54 27.81
N THR A 518 2.55 -21.67 28.44
CA THR A 518 3.26 -22.94 28.28
C THR A 518 2.30 -23.98 27.71
N VAL A 519 2.66 -24.58 26.59
CA VAL A 519 1.93 -25.67 25.94
C VAL A 519 2.82 -26.89 25.96
N ARG A 520 2.37 -28.02 26.56
CA ARG A 520 3.10 -29.30 26.60
C ARG A 520 2.38 -30.35 25.75
N PHE A 521 3.14 -31.10 24.97
CA PHE A 521 2.65 -32.07 24.02
C PHE A 521 3.48 -33.36 23.99
#